data_6083386bb8374a1dfee1250597fa68e1
#
_entry.id   6083386bb8374a1dfee1250597fa68e1
#
_cell.length_a   1.000
_cell.length_b   1.000
_cell.length_c   1.000
_cell.angle_alpha   90.00
_cell.angle_beta   90.00
_cell.angle_gamma   90.00
#
_symmetry.space_group_name_H-M   'P 1'
#
loop_
_entity.id
_entity.type
_entity.pdbx_description
1 polymer ?
#
loop_
_entity_poly.entity_id
_entity_poly.type
_entity_poly.pdbx_seq_one_letter_code
_entity_poly.pdbx_strand_id
1 'polypeptide(L)'
;MHRLILLLAFPLFLPVLLPGQPPATKEAFRKNYQRRIQKEYLNGVYIPKDVPDAFMQFNQLIDKESKQKFRKVNENTAVTKLHFSLGRWIILNWGFYEGSRLSHYLRTNLEIYHPEDMARFLILTYHRNLNGESLNVKELVEEIQQKQEVQRQQLLEQGTIIHEETRKRNAERGGE
;
A
#
# COMPACT_ATOMS: atom_id res chain seq x y z
N MET A 1 -6.38 -23.62 -67.59
CA MET A 1 -6.44 -24.21 -66.22
C MET A 1 -5.58 -23.37 -65.31
N HIS A 2 -6.17 -22.37 -64.61
CA HIS A 2 -5.44 -21.50 -63.70
C HIS A 2 -5.67 -22.01 -62.29
N ARG A 3 -4.64 -22.54 -61.61
CA ARG A 3 -4.68 -22.93 -60.20
C ARG A 3 -4.48 -21.70 -59.35
N LEU A 4 -5.54 -21.27 -58.67
CA LEU A 4 -5.54 -20.21 -57.66
C LEU A 4 -4.94 -20.79 -56.38
N ILE A 5 -3.73 -20.39 -55.98
CA ILE A 5 -3.10 -20.73 -54.71
C ILE A 5 -3.60 -19.72 -53.67
N LEU A 6 -4.51 -20.17 -52.80
CA LEU A 6 -5.03 -19.41 -51.66
C LEU A 6 -3.98 -19.44 -50.53
N LEU A 7 -3.19 -18.39 -50.40
CA LEU A 7 -2.29 -18.20 -49.24
C LEU A 7 -3.12 -17.80 -48.00
N LEU A 8 -3.37 -18.74 -47.12
CA LEU A 8 -3.92 -18.54 -45.80
C LEU A 8 -2.87 -17.82 -44.94
N ALA A 9 -3.00 -16.50 -44.80
CA ALA A 9 -2.24 -15.73 -43.81
C ALA A 9 -2.77 -16.04 -42.42
N PHE A 10 -2.04 -16.86 -41.67
CA PHE A 10 -2.30 -17.13 -40.25
C PHE A 10 -1.84 -15.92 -39.46
N PRO A 11 -2.74 -15.20 -38.75
CA PRO A 11 -2.28 -14.06 -37.92
C PRO A 11 -1.47 -14.62 -36.75
N LEU A 12 -0.20 -14.26 -36.70
CA LEU A 12 0.69 -14.52 -35.56
C LEU A 12 0.16 -13.73 -34.35
N PHE A 13 -0.60 -14.37 -33.49
CA PHE A 13 -1.04 -13.82 -32.22
C PHE A 13 0.17 -13.76 -31.30
N LEU A 14 0.94 -12.65 -31.36
CA LEU A 14 1.94 -12.34 -30.34
C LEU A 14 1.17 -12.00 -29.05
N PRO A 15 1.42 -12.69 -27.92
CA PRO A 15 0.84 -12.33 -26.65
C PRO A 15 1.36 -10.94 -26.28
N VAL A 16 0.50 -9.94 -26.30
CA VAL A 16 0.78 -8.62 -25.74
C VAL A 16 0.90 -8.82 -24.24
N LEU A 17 2.14 -8.81 -23.72
CA LEU A 17 2.43 -8.74 -22.29
C LEU A 17 1.94 -7.37 -21.78
N LEU A 18 0.70 -7.32 -21.30
CA LEU A 18 0.16 -6.16 -20.61
C LEU A 18 0.99 -5.94 -19.33
N PRO A 19 1.66 -4.79 -19.18
CA PRO A 19 2.34 -4.46 -17.93
C PRO A 19 1.27 -4.24 -16.85
N GLY A 20 1.25 -5.09 -15.82
CA GLY A 20 0.40 -4.88 -14.67
C GLY A 20 -0.39 -6.08 -14.15
N GLN A 21 -0.23 -7.28 -14.71
CA GLN A 21 -0.85 -8.46 -14.09
C GLN A 21 -0.13 -8.81 -12.78
N PRO A 22 -0.88 -9.06 -11.68
CA PRO A 22 -0.27 -9.49 -10.43
C PRO A 22 0.49 -10.81 -10.65
N PRO A 23 1.64 -11.01 -9.98
CA PRO A 23 2.44 -12.21 -10.15
C PRO A 23 1.61 -13.45 -9.81
N ALA A 24 1.56 -14.40 -10.73
CA ALA A 24 0.73 -15.60 -10.64
C ALA A 24 1.18 -16.59 -9.55
N THR A 25 2.41 -16.45 -9.02
CA THR A 25 2.97 -17.33 -7.98
C THR A 25 3.62 -16.54 -6.86
N LYS A 26 3.68 -17.14 -5.66
CA LYS A 26 4.37 -16.58 -4.50
C LYS A 26 5.86 -16.28 -4.77
N GLU A 27 6.50 -17.11 -5.57
CA GLU A 27 7.90 -16.93 -5.95
C GLU A 27 8.08 -15.76 -6.94
N ALA A 28 7.21 -15.64 -7.93
CA ALA A 28 7.20 -14.51 -8.84
C ALA A 28 6.95 -13.19 -8.09
N PHE A 29 6.04 -13.19 -7.10
CA PHE A 29 5.83 -12.04 -6.22
C PHE A 29 7.10 -11.67 -5.46
N ARG A 30 7.77 -12.63 -4.82
CA ARG A 30 9.01 -12.40 -4.07
C ARG A 30 10.11 -11.83 -4.96
N LYS A 31 10.31 -12.39 -6.15
CA LYS A 31 11.30 -11.91 -7.13
C LYS A 31 10.98 -10.49 -7.60
N ASN A 32 9.71 -10.19 -7.87
CA ASN A 32 9.27 -8.85 -8.24
C ASN A 32 9.51 -7.85 -7.09
N TYR A 33 9.14 -8.21 -5.87
CA TYR A 33 9.38 -7.40 -4.67
C TYR A 33 10.86 -7.06 -4.50
N GLN A 34 11.77 -8.04 -4.55
CA GLN A 34 13.21 -7.84 -4.43
C GLN A 34 13.77 -6.88 -5.49
N ARG A 35 13.25 -6.97 -6.71
CA ARG A 35 13.64 -6.05 -7.79
C ARG A 35 13.13 -4.62 -7.54
N ARG A 36 11.90 -4.47 -7.03
CA ARG A 36 11.25 -3.17 -6.84
C ARG A 36 11.84 -2.36 -5.69
N ILE A 37 12.20 -3.01 -4.58
CA ILE A 37 12.77 -2.34 -3.40
C ILE A 37 14.15 -1.72 -3.64
N GLN A 38 14.82 -2.09 -4.74
CA GLN A 38 16.12 -1.53 -5.13
C GLN A 38 15.99 -0.37 -6.13
N LYS A 39 14.78 -0.13 -6.67
CA LYS A 39 14.59 0.89 -7.70
C LYS A 39 14.33 2.26 -7.11
N GLU A 40 14.98 3.28 -7.69
CA GLU A 40 14.70 4.69 -7.39
C GLU A 40 13.42 5.19 -8.05
N TYR A 41 13.09 4.63 -9.21
CA TYR A 41 11.91 5.01 -9.98
C TYR A 41 11.04 3.79 -10.24
N LEU A 42 9.74 3.94 -10.00
CA LEU A 42 8.71 2.98 -10.39
C LEU A 42 7.69 3.69 -11.28
N ASN A 43 7.48 3.17 -12.48
CA ASN A 43 6.56 3.77 -13.47
C ASN A 43 6.79 5.28 -13.72
N GLY A 44 8.06 5.70 -13.72
CA GLY A 44 8.43 7.10 -13.90
C GLY A 44 8.31 7.99 -12.66
N VAL A 45 7.82 7.46 -11.54
CA VAL A 45 7.71 8.19 -10.27
C VAL A 45 8.93 7.88 -9.39
N TYR A 46 9.56 8.92 -8.87
CA TYR A 46 10.64 8.78 -7.89
C TYR A 46 10.06 8.24 -6.58
N ILE A 47 10.70 7.24 -6.03
CA ILE A 47 10.33 6.62 -4.75
C ILE A 47 11.32 7.09 -3.69
N PRO A 48 10.89 7.72 -2.60
CA PRO A 48 11.79 8.09 -1.51
C PRO A 48 12.48 6.87 -0.91
N LYS A 49 13.71 7.04 -0.43
CA LYS A 49 14.46 5.94 0.21
C LYS A 49 14.14 5.79 1.71
N ASP A 50 13.77 6.91 2.36
CA ASP A 50 13.50 7.01 3.80
C ASP A 50 12.50 8.14 4.10
N VAL A 51 12.18 8.38 5.37
CA VAL A 51 11.23 9.42 5.81
C VAL A 51 11.71 10.84 5.50
N PRO A 52 12.97 11.23 5.76
CA PRO A 52 13.48 12.55 5.36
C PRO A 52 13.38 12.80 3.86
N ASP A 53 13.69 11.81 3.04
CA ASP A 53 13.58 11.92 1.58
C ASP A 53 12.10 12.04 1.14
N ALA A 54 11.18 11.34 1.82
CA ALA A 54 9.75 11.52 1.59
C ALA A 54 9.30 12.96 1.88
N PHE A 55 9.82 13.60 2.92
CA PHE A 55 9.53 15.01 3.21
C PHE A 55 10.07 15.95 2.14
N MET A 56 11.24 15.67 1.57
CA MET A 56 11.76 16.44 0.43
C MET A 56 10.82 16.30 -0.78
N GLN A 57 10.33 15.10 -1.08
CA GLN A 57 9.37 14.89 -2.15
C GLN A 57 8.04 15.60 -1.90
N PHE A 58 7.48 15.54 -0.69
CA PHE A 58 6.28 16.31 -0.34
C PHE A 58 6.49 17.82 -0.52
N ASN A 59 7.67 18.34 -0.18
CA ASN A 59 8.00 19.74 -0.37
C ASN A 59 8.05 20.17 -1.84
N GLN A 60 8.34 19.25 -2.75
CA GLN A 60 8.32 19.49 -4.21
C GLN A 60 6.92 19.31 -4.80
N LEU A 61 6.17 18.31 -4.35
CA LEU A 61 4.87 17.94 -4.90
C LEU A 61 3.72 18.84 -4.42
N ILE A 62 3.82 19.35 -3.18
CA ILE A 62 2.77 20.15 -2.55
C ILE A 62 3.15 21.64 -2.65
N ASP A 63 2.26 22.44 -3.25
CA ASP A 63 2.46 23.86 -3.37
C ASP A 63 2.47 24.60 -2.02
N LYS A 64 2.99 25.84 -2.00
CA LYS A 64 3.18 26.63 -0.78
C LYS A 64 1.86 26.92 -0.05
N GLU A 65 0.80 27.20 -0.80
CA GLU A 65 -0.52 27.54 -0.21
C GLU A 65 -1.15 26.29 0.45
N SER A 66 -1.10 25.15 -0.22
CA SER A 66 -1.57 23.87 0.32
C SER A 66 -0.80 23.46 1.57
N LYS A 67 0.52 23.64 1.60
CA LYS A 67 1.34 23.42 2.80
C LYS A 67 0.94 24.34 3.97
N GLN A 68 0.66 25.59 3.70
CA GLN A 68 0.20 26.52 4.75
C GLN A 68 -1.18 26.14 5.29
N LYS A 69 -2.11 25.73 4.43
CA LYS A 69 -3.43 25.24 4.86
C LYS A 69 -3.26 23.96 5.70
N PHE A 70 -2.41 23.04 5.26
CA PHE A 70 -2.14 21.78 5.96
C PHE A 70 -1.56 22.01 7.36
N ARG A 71 -0.62 22.91 7.52
CA ARG A 71 -0.04 23.29 8.84
C ARG A 71 -1.07 23.79 9.85
N LYS A 72 -2.09 24.53 9.39
CA LYS A 72 -3.11 25.15 10.25
C LYS A 72 -4.20 24.19 10.72
N VAL A 73 -4.32 23.05 10.07
CA VAL A 73 -5.34 22.04 10.41
C VAL A 73 -4.86 21.23 11.61
N ASN A 74 -5.77 20.89 12.52
CA ASN A 74 -5.46 19.97 13.62
C ASN A 74 -4.98 18.62 13.06
N GLU A 75 -3.96 18.05 13.71
CA GLU A 75 -3.27 16.83 13.29
C GLU A 75 -4.23 15.69 12.93
N ASN A 76 -5.20 15.36 13.78
CA ASN A 76 -6.18 14.30 13.52
C ASN A 76 -7.06 14.60 12.30
N THR A 77 -7.48 15.85 12.16
CA THR A 77 -8.28 16.30 11.01
C THR A 77 -7.45 16.28 9.73
N ALA A 78 -6.18 16.70 9.79
CA ALA A 78 -5.25 16.68 8.68
C ALA A 78 -5.07 15.26 8.13
N VAL A 79 -4.77 14.31 9.01
CA VAL A 79 -4.60 12.91 8.66
C VAL A 79 -5.89 12.33 8.06
N THR A 80 -7.03 12.53 8.70
CA THR A 80 -8.32 11.97 8.24
C THR A 80 -8.71 12.51 6.86
N LYS A 81 -8.62 13.82 6.65
CA LYS A 81 -9.00 14.45 5.37
C LYS A 81 -8.04 14.11 4.24
N LEU A 82 -6.74 14.06 4.52
CA LEU A 82 -5.73 13.81 3.49
C LEU A 82 -5.49 12.31 3.23
N HIS A 83 -5.92 11.43 4.13
CA HIS A 83 -5.76 10.00 3.92
C HIS A 83 -6.44 9.53 2.62
N PHE A 84 -7.64 10.01 2.33
CA PHE A 84 -8.39 9.65 1.12
C PHE A 84 -7.82 10.26 -0.18
N SER A 85 -7.08 11.35 -0.11
CA SER A 85 -6.47 12.01 -1.27
C SER A 85 -4.97 11.73 -1.35
N LEU A 86 -4.18 12.39 -0.50
CA LEU A 86 -2.72 12.25 -0.48
C LEU A 86 -2.29 10.84 -0.06
N GLY A 87 -2.95 10.25 0.94
CA GLY A 87 -2.64 8.89 1.40
C GLY A 87 -2.82 7.86 0.29
N ARG A 88 -3.94 7.92 -0.43
CA ARG A 88 -4.18 7.03 -1.59
C ARG A 88 -3.17 7.29 -2.71
N TRP A 89 -2.83 8.55 -2.97
CA TRP A 89 -1.80 8.89 -3.95
C TRP A 89 -0.45 8.28 -3.57
N ILE A 90 -0.01 8.41 -2.31
CA ILE A 90 1.21 7.80 -1.78
C ILE A 90 1.22 6.29 -2.01
N ILE A 91 0.18 5.60 -1.56
CA ILE A 91 0.08 4.14 -1.62
C ILE A 91 0.24 3.65 -3.07
N LEU A 92 -0.46 4.28 -4.01
CA LEU A 92 -0.47 3.87 -5.40
C LEU A 92 0.81 4.25 -6.14
N ASN A 93 1.23 5.53 -6.04
CA ASN A 93 2.36 6.04 -6.82
C ASN A 93 3.71 5.62 -6.23
N TRP A 94 3.82 5.47 -4.92
CA TRP A 94 5.02 4.92 -4.28
C TRP A 94 4.99 3.40 -4.12
N GLY A 95 3.95 2.73 -4.66
CA GLY A 95 3.90 1.28 -4.86
C GLY A 95 3.91 0.46 -3.59
N PHE A 96 3.16 0.85 -2.56
CA PHE A 96 3.21 0.21 -1.24
C PHE A 96 2.62 -1.20 -1.23
N TYR A 97 1.61 -1.50 -2.06
CA TYR A 97 1.02 -2.84 -2.14
C TYR A 97 1.99 -3.88 -2.71
N GLU A 98 2.71 -3.50 -3.76
CA GLU A 98 3.61 -4.42 -4.46
C GLU A 98 5.05 -4.40 -3.93
N GLY A 99 5.33 -3.47 -3.04
CA GLY A 99 6.65 -3.20 -2.50
C GLY A 99 7.42 -2.14 -3.29
N SER A 100 8.09 -1.27 -2.55
CA SER A 100 9.01 -0.25 -3.03
C SER A 100 10.11 -0.02 -1.99
N ARG A 101 11.16 0.73 -2.33
CA ARG A 101 12.25 0.99 -1.36
C ARG A 101 11.76 1.71 -0.11
N LEU A 102 10.77 2.62 -0.23
CA LEU A 102 10.19 3.30 0.94
C LEU A 102 9.32 2.37 1.77
N SER A 103 8.43 1.60 1.16
CA SER A 103 7.60 0.64 1.91
C SER A 103 8.46 -0.45 2.56
N HIS A 104 9.57 -0.84 1.92
CA HIS A 104 10.55 -1.74 2.51
C HIS A 104 11.21 -1.13 3.74
N TYR A 105 11.67 0.13 3.63
CA TYR A 105 12.24 0.88 4.75
C TYR A 105 11.27 0.97 5.94
N LEU A 106 10.02 1.38 5.70
CA LEU A 106 9.00 1.49 6.75
C LEU A 106 8.70 0.15 7.41
N ARG A 107 8.73 -0.95 6.64
CA ARG A 107 8.52 -2.31 7.14
C ARG A 107 9.68 -2.83 7.98
N THR A 108 10.92 -2.63 7.52
CA THR A 108 12.11 -3.22 8.14
C THR A 108 12.68 -2.40 9.27
N ASN A 109 12.56 -1.07 9.22
CA ASN A 109 13.15 -0.15 10.20
C ASN A 109 12.14 0.37 11.23
N LEU A 110 10.84 0.42 10.84
CA LEU A 110 9.78 0.95 11.69
C LEU A 110 8.68 -0.08 11.99
N GLU A 111 8.77 -1.29 11.43
CA GLU A 111 7.80 -2.38 11.64
C GLU A 111 6.34 -1.99 11.31
N ILE A 112 6.16 -1.07 10.34
CA ILE A 112 4.85 -0.68 9.82
C ILE A 112 4.58 -1.54 8.57
N TYR A 113 3.57 -2.40 8.61
CA TYR A 113 3.33 -3.41 7.57
C TYR A 113 2.21 -3.07 6.60
N HIS A 114 1.16 -2.39 7.05
CA HIS A 114 -0.01 -2.07 6.23
C HIS A 114 0.19 -0.78 5.42
N PRO A 115 -0.09 -0.78 4.11
CA PRO A 115 0.07 0.40 3.25
C PRO A 115 -0.67 1.65 3.75
N GLU A 116 -1.87 1.48 4.31
CA GLU A 116 -2.67 2.56 4.87
C GLU A 116 -2.00 3.19 6.10
N ASP A 117 -1.43 2.37 6.98
CA ASP A 117 -0.70 2.85 8.16
C ASP A 117 0.64 3.50 7.77
N MET A 118 1.33 3.00 6.74
CA MET A 118 2.51 3.63 6.17
C MET A 118 2.20 5.04 5.66
N ALA A 119 1.11 5.19 4.89
CA ALA A 119 0.68 6.48 4.36
C ALA A 119 0.25 7.43 5.48
N ARG A 120 -0.52 6.94 6.45
CA ARG A 120 -0.93 7.69 7.63
C ARG A 120 0.28 8.20 8.43
N PHE A 121 1.25 7.34 8.70
CA PHE A 121 2.50 7.66 9.38
C PHE A 121 3.26 8.80 8.66
N LEU A 122 3.40 8.71 7.34
CA LEU A 122 4.10 9.72 6.55
C LEU A 122 3.37 11.07 6.55
N ILE A 123 2.04 11.08 6.45
CA ILE A 123 1.23 12.31 6.49
C ILE A 123 1.36 12.98 7.86
N LEU A 124 1.26 12.19 8.92
CA LEU A 124 1.33 12.67 10.30
C LEU A 124 2.70 13.26 10.64
N THR A 125 3.76 12.50 10.34
CA THR A 125 5.13 12.93 10.59
C THR A 125 5.50 14.15 9.72
N TYR A 126 4.99 14.24 8.50
CA TYR A 126 5.16 15.43 7.66
C TYR A 126 4.44 16.65 8.23
N HIS A 127 3.23 16.50 8.77
CA HIS A 127 2.53 17.59 9.46
C HIS A 127 3.33 18.12 10.62
N ARG A 128 3.84 17.24 11.50
CA ARG A 128 4.72 17.61 12.63
C ARG A 128 6.00 18.31 12.15
N ASN A 129 6.63 17.77 11.12
CA ASN A 129 7.84 18.37 10.53
C ASN A 129 7.59 19.79 10.02
N LEU A 130 6.47 20.04 9.33
CA LEU A 130 6.11 21.39 8.86
C LEU A 130 5.84 22.37 10.01
N ASN A 131 5.41 21.90 11.16
CA ASN A 131 5.15 22.71 12.34
C ASN A 131 6.38 22.84 13.26
N GLY A 132 7.49 22.18 12.94
CA GLY A 132 8.69 22.17 13.78
C GLY A 132 8.51 21.38 15.08
N GLU A 133 7.54 20.47 15.11
CA GLU A 133 7.23 19.62 16.25
C GLU A 133 8.08 18.34 16.25
N SER A 134 8.22 17.70 17.40
CA SER A 134 8.85 16.38 17.50
C SER A 134 8.05 15.35 16.70
N LEU A 135 8.73 14.53 15.90
CA LEU A 135 8.07 13.50 15.10
C LEU A 135 7.48 12.38 15.95
N ASN A 136 8.04 12.13 17.16
CA ASN A 136 7.65 11.07 18.09
C ASN A 136 7.45 9.73 17.39
N VAL A 137 8.44 9.34 16.59
CA VAL A 137 8.37 8.16 15.71
C VAL A 137 8.09 6.90 16.49
N LYS A 138 8.75 6.73 17.64
CA LYS A 138 8.60 5.54 18.47
C LYS A 138 7.17 5.37 18.98
N GLU A 139 6.62 6.43 19.56
CA GLU A 139 5.26 6.43 20.09
C GLU A 139 4.22 6.18 19.00
N LEU A 140 4.41 6.78 17.81
CA LEU A 140 3.51 6.55 16.67
C LEU A 140 3.54 5.10 16.17
N VAL A 141 4.71 4.51 16.14
CA VAL A 141 4.86 3.09 15.74
C VAL A 141 4.17 2.19 16.77
N GLU A 142 4.37 2.42 18.05
CA GLU A 142 3.72 1.68 19.14
C GLU A 142 2.18 1.79 19.06
N GLU A 143 1.63 2.99 18.79
CA GLU A 143 0.19 3.18 18.58
C GLU A 143 -0.34 2.38 17.38
N ILE A 144 0.39 2.39 16.27
CA ILE A 144 0.02 1.64 15.06
C ILE A 144 -0.01 0.14 15.35
N GLN A 145 1.04 -0.38 15.99
CA GLN A 145 1.15 -1.80 16.33
C GLN A 145 0.06 -2.23 17.30
N GLN A 146 -0.21 -1.46 18.32
CA GLN A 146 -1.28 -1.73 19.29
C GLN A 146 -2.65 -1.78 18.60
N LYS A 147 -2.93 -0.83 17.72
CA LYS A 147 -4.19 -0.82 16.97
C LYS A 147 -4.34 -2.04 16.07
N GLN A 148 -3.27 -2.44 15.39
CA GLN A 148 -3.26 -3.64 14.54
C GLN A 148 -3.52 -4.92 15.37
N GLU A 149 -2.91 -5.01 16.54
CA GLU A 149 -3.11 -6.17 17.42
C GLU A 149 -4.56 -6.27 17.93
N VAL A 150 -5.14 -5.14 18.34
CA VAL A 150 -6.56 -5.11 18.76
C VAL A 150 -7.49 -5.53 17.61
N GLN A 151 -7.25 -5.01 16.40
CA GLN A 151 -8.04 -5.40 15.21
C GLN A 151 -7.87 -6.88 14.89
N ARG A 152 -6.67 -7.42 15.00
CA ARG A 152 -6.40 -8.85 14.79
C ARG A 152 -7.17 -9.72 15.78
N GLN A 153 -7.17 -9.35 17.05
CA GLN A 153 -7.90 -10.08 18.09
C GLN A 153 -9.42 -10.05 17.84
N GLN A 154 -9.97 -8.89 17.51
CA GLN A 154 -11.39 -8.76 17.17
C GLN A 154 -11.80 -9.64 15.98
N LEU A 155 -10.98 -9.71 14.94
CA LEU A 155 -11.22 -10.58 13.78
C LEU A 155 -11.16 -12.08 14.15
N LEU A 156 -10.25 -12.46 15.04
CA LEU A 156 -10.17 -13.84 15.52
C LEU A 156 -11.38 -14.24 16.34
N GLU A 157 -11.85 -13.37 17.24
CA GLU A 157 -13.06 -13.58 18.02
C GLU A 157 -14.31 -13.75 17.13
N GLN A 158 -14.48 -12.88 16.14
CA GLN A 158 -15.55 -12.99 15.15
C GLN A 158 -15.48 -14.29 14.34
N GLY A 159 -14.28 -14.72 13.94
CA GLY A 159 -14.05 -15.98 13.22
C GLY A 159 -14.42 -17.21 14.05
N THR A 160 -14.15 -17.18 15.36
CA THR A 160 -14.53 -18.26 16.29
C THR A 160 -16.05 -18.39 16.41
N ILE A 161 -16.79 -17.27 16.52
CA ILE A 161 -18.27 -17.24 16.60
C ILE A 161 -18.89 -17.84 15.32
N ILE A 162 -18.40 -17.46 14.14
CA ILE A 162 -18.91 -17.99 12.85
C ILE A 162 -18.71 -19.52 12.78
N HIS A 163 -17.62 -20.03 13.30
CA HIS A 163 -17.33 -21.46 13.30
C HIS A 163 -18.30 -22.24 14.22
N GLU A 164 -18.63 -21.72 15.39
CA GLU A 164 -19.59 -22.31 16.31
C GLU A 164 -21.02 -22.36 15.73
N GLU A 165 -21.48 -21.28 15.12
CA GLU A 165 -22.79 -21.25 14.43
C GLU A 165 -22.88 -22.29 13.30
N THR A 166 -21.84 -22.45 12.51
CA THR A 166 -21.80 -23.44 11.44
C THR A 166 -21.87 -24.87 11.97
N ARG A 167 -21.23 -25.17 13.11
CA ARG A 167 -21.31 -26.48 13.76
C ARG A 167 -22.69 -26.79 14.29
N LYS A 168 -23.36 -25.87 14.98
CA LYS A 168 -24.73 -26.05 15.51
C LYS A 168 -25.71 -26.35 14.38
N ARG A 169 -25.69 -25.61 13.30
CA ARG A 169 -26.59 -25.79 12.17
C ARG A 169 -26.40 -27.14 11.43
N ASN A 170 -25.19 -27.66 11.38
CA ASN A 170 -24.93 -28.97 10.80
C ASN A 170 -25.38 -30.13 11.71
N ALA A 171 -25.33 -29.98 13.04
CA ALA A 171 -25.82 -30.97 13.96
C ALA A 171 -27.36 -31.10 13.93
N GLU A 172 -28.09 -30.00 13.77
CA GLU A 172 -29.57 -30.02 13.63
C GLU A 172 -30.02 -30.62 12.29
N ARG A 173 -29.25 -30.56 11.22
CA ARG A 173 -29.59 -31.16 9.94
C ARG A 173 -29.24 -32.64 9.77
N GLY A 174 -28.44 -33.18 10.65
CA GLY A 174 -28.07 -34.60 10.65
C GLY A 174 -28.94 -35.51 11.54
N GLY A 175 -30.01 -34.96 12.10
CA GLY A 175 -30.93 -35.65 13.03
C GLY A 175 -32.33 -35.97 12.50
N GLU A 176 -32.52 -35.97 11.11
CA GLU A 176 -33.75 -36.45 10.46
C GLU A 176 -33.52 -37.74 9.73
#